data_74d13c3ebc50906d833bd6379508f067
#
_entry.id   74d13c3ebc50906d833bd6379508f067
#
_cell.length_a   1.000
_cell.length_b   1.000
_cell.length_c   1.000
_cell.angle_alpha   90.00
_cell.angle_beta   90.00
_cell.angle_gamma   90.00
#
_symmetry.space_group_name_H-M   'P 1'
#
loop_
_entity.id
_entity.type
_entity.pdbx_description
1 polymer ?
#
loop_
_entity_poly.entity_id
_entity_poly.type
_entity_poly.pdbx_seq_one_letter_code
_entity_poly.pdbx_strand_id
1 'polypeptide(L)'
;ECVKRFNGMFAFSLYDNINKKSYLCRDRYGIKPVYYHITQDKTFIYASEIKSILEYKDYKSEVDKEALLEYFTFQNIFTNKTLHKDIQILEAGHYFEIDLLSKEIEKKQYWDFDFSQPETIKDEREYIEELDRLFTQAVQRQLISDVPVGSYLSGGMDSGSITAIASNHFQKSNDFLKTFTVGFDLSSASGMELSFDERAKSEYMSYMFKTEHYEMVLKSGDMERCMNNFAYHLEEPRVGQSYPNYYAAKLASKFVK
;
A
#
# COMPACT_ATOMS: atom_id res chain seq x y z
N GLU A 1 1.76 2.99 -24.31
CA GLU A 1 3.08 3.69 -24.13
C GLU A 1 3.10 4.65 -22.92
N CYS A 2 2.02 5.35 -22.57
CA CYS A 2 2.01 6.37 -21.51
C CYS A 2 2.43 5.78 -20.14
N VAL A 3 1.97 4.58 -19.77
CA VAL A 3 2.27 3.93 -18.48
C VAL A 3 3.76 3.71 -18.23
N LYS A 4 4.57 3.57 -19.29
CA LYS A 4 6.02 3.47 -19.18
C LYS A 4 6.68 4.77 -18.70
N ARG A 5 5.99 5.91 -18.87
CA ARG A 5 6.47 7.24 -18.47
C ARG A 5 5.92 7.67 -17.10
N PHE A 6 4.92 6.97 -16.57
CA PHE A 6 4.35 7.30 -15.26
C PHE A 6 5.34 6.94 -14.14
N ASN A 7 5.52 7.88 -13.22
CA ASN A 7 6.27 7.68 -12.00
C ASN A 7 5.37 8.03 -10.82
N GLY A 8 4.90 7.01 -10.12
CA GLY A 8 3.97 7.17 -9.01
C GLY A 8 3.10 5.93 -8.80
N MET A 9 2.17 6.06 -7.90
CA MET A 9 1.22 5.02 -7.49
C MET A 9 -0.10 5.24 -8.21
N PHE A 10 -0.57 4.25 -8.96
CA PHE A 10 -1.82 4.36 -9.69
C PHE A 10 -2.48 3.01 -9.98
N ALA A 11 -3.80 3.03 -10.00
CA ALA A 11 -4.64 2.07 -10.67
C ALA A 11 -5.73 2.87 -11.39
N PHE A 12 -5.92 2.64 -12.67
CA PHE A 12 -6.91 3.38 -13.43
C PHE A 12 -7.53 2.53 -14.53
N SER A 13 -8.72 2.91 -14.92
CA SER A 13 -9.39 2.43 -16.12
C SER A 13 -9.51 3.58 -17.11
N LEU A 14 -9.29 3.28 -18.40
CA LEU A 14 -9.42 4.22 -19.50
C LEU A 14 -10.30 3.60 -20.58
N TYR A 15 -11.31 4.32 -21.03
CA TYR A 15 -12.16 3.93 -22.15
C TYR A 15 -11.82 4.75 -23.40
N ASP A 16 -11.40 4.05 -24.46
CA ASP A 16 -11.19 4.63 -25.79
C ASP A 16 -12.47 4.50 -26.61
N ASN A 17 -13.20 5.61 -26.69
CA ASN A 17 -14.48 5.64 -27.42
C ASN A 17 -14.30 5.51 -28.95
N ILE A 18 -13.15 5.86 -29.49
CA ILE A 18 -12.88 5.78 -30.93
C ILE A 18 -12.66 4.32 -31.34
N ASN A 19 -11.72 3.67 -30.68
CA ASN A 19 -11.33 2.29 -30.97
C ASN A 19 -12.19 1.24 -30.27
N LYS A 20 -13.17 1.66 -29.43
CA LYS A 20 -14.02 0.78 -28.61
C LYS A 20 -13.21 -0.19 -27.75
N LYS A 21 -12.14 0.30 -27.15
CA LYS A 21 -11.27 -0.44 -26.24
C LYS A 21 -11.34 0.11 -24.83
N SER A 22 -11.19 -0.77 -23.86
CA SER A 22 -10.98 -0.40 -22.46
C SER A 22 -9.64 -0.90 -21.98
N TYR A 23 -9.00 -0.13 -21.14
CA TYR A 23 -7.72 -0.47 -20.51
C TYR A 23 -7.89 -0.40 -19.01
N LEU A 24 -7.42 -1.42 -18.30
CA LEU A 24 -7.31 -1.44 -16.83
C LEU A 24 -5.86 -1.63 -16.48
N CYS A 25 -5.27 -0.68 -15.75
CA CYS A 25 -3.83 -0.64 -15.51
C CYS A 25 -3.51 -0.52 -14.03
N ARG A 26 -2.45 -1.19 -13.58
CA ARG A 26 -1.91 -1.13 -12.24
C ARG A 26 -0.45 -0.68 -12.26
N ASP A 27 -0.02 0.11 -11.27
CA ASP A 27 1.34 0.64 -11.18
C ASP A 27 2.42 -0.45 -11.07
N ARG A 28 3.68 -0.02 -11.28
CA ARG A 28 4.85 -0.91 -11.35
C ARG A 28 5.03 -1.80 -10.14
N TYR A 29 4.78 -1.26 -8.94
CA TYR A 29 4.97 -1.97 -7.67
C TYR A 29 3.65 -2.52 -7.10
N GLY A 30 2.52 -2.30 -7.78
CA GLY A 30 1.22 -2.73 -7.32
C GLY A 30 0.78 -2.06 -6.02
N ILE A 31 1.19 -0.81 -5.79
CA ILE A 31 0.85 -0.06 -4.57
C ILE A 31 -0.65 0.19 -4.49
N LYS A 32 -1.26 0.61 -5.61
CA LYS A 32 -2.71 0.75 -5.67
C LYS A 32 -3.34 -0.58 -6.08
N PRO A 33 -4.27 -1.12 -5.28
CA PRO A 33 -4.91 -2.39 -5.62
C PRO A 33 -5.92 -2.20 -6.76
N VAL A 34 -6.06 -3.24 -7.58
CA VAL A 34 -7.19 -3.41 -8.47
C VAL A 34 -7.48 -4.91 -8.61
N TYR A 35 -8.70 -5.27 -8.27
CA TYR A 35 -9.22 -6.63 -8.33
C TYR A 35 -10.14 -6.77 -9.53
N TYR A 36 -10.25 -7.98 -10.07
CA TYR A 36 -11.11 -8.25 -11.19
C TYR A 36 -11.75 -9.64 -11.10
N HIS A 37 -12.89 -9.77 -11.73
CA HIS A 37 -13.62 -11.02 -11.96
C HIS A 37 -14.08 -11.07 -13.40
N ILE A 38 -13.90 -12.21 -14.05
CA ILE A 38 -14.37 -12.44 -15.44
C ILE A 38 -15.39 -13.54 -15.39
N THR A 39 -16.63 -13.23 -15.77
CA THR A 39 -17.72 -14.19 -15.82
C THR A 39 -17.61 -15.12 -17.03
N GLN A 40 -18.39 -16.20 -17.03
CA GLN A 40 -18.40 -17.16 -18.14
C GLN A 40 -18.87 -16.53 -19.48
N ASP A 41 -19.74 -15.54 -19.43
CA ASP A 41 -20.20 -14.77 -20.61
C ASP A 41 -19.24 -13.62 -20.99
N LYS A 42 -18.02 -13.60 -20.39
CA LYS A 42 -16.98 -12.59 -20.59
C LYS A 42 -17.36 -11.18 -20.15
N THR A 43 -18.26 -11.04 -19.18
CA THR A 43 -18.42 -9.77 -18.48
C THR A 43 -17.19 -9.54 -17.60
N PHE A 44 -16.52 -8.40 -17.78
CA PHE A 44 -15.32 -8.01 -17.05
C PHE A 44 -15.69 -7.02 -15.95
N ILE A 45 -15.51 -7.42 -14.68
CA ILE A 45 -15.85 -6.65 -13.49
C ILE A 45 -14.56 -6.32 -12.78
N TYR A 46 -14.38 -5.09 -12.36
CA TYR A 46 -13.19 -4.66 -11.62
C TYR A 46 -13.51 -3.61 -10.57
N ALA A 47 -12.70 -3.57 -9.52
CA ALA A 47 -12.81 -2.60 -8.44
C ALA A 47 -11.48 -2.46 -7.70
N SER A 48 -11.35 -1.40 -6.92
CA SER A 48 -10.21 -1.20 -6.01
C SER A 48 -10.33 -2.03 -4.73
N GLU A 49 -11.52 -2.53 -4.41
CA GLU A 49 -11.83 -3.32 -3.21
C GLU A 49 -12.66 -4.54 -3.59
N ILE A 50 -12.38 -5.69 -2.97
CA ILE A 50 -13.05 -6.97 -3.24
C ILE A 50 -14.54 -6.88 -2.95
N LYS A 51 -14.92 -6.24 -1.82
CA LYS A 51 -16.32 -6.09 -1.42
C LYS A 51 -17.22 -5.45 -2.48
N SER A 52 -16.65 -4.59 -3.33
CA SER A 52 -17.40 -4.01 -4.45
C SER A 52 -17.73 -5.04 -5.54
N ILE A 53 -16.85 -6.03 -5.75
CA ILE A 53 -17.12 -7.13 -6.68
C ILE A 53 -18.13 -8.12 -6.09
N LEU A 54 -18.10 -8.31 -4.75
CA LEU A 54 -19.07 -9.18 -4.06
C LEU A 54 -20.52 -8.71 -4.20
N GLU A 55 -20.74 -7.42 -4.43
CA GLU A 55 -22.08 -6.86 -4.70
C GLU A 55 -22.62 -7.17 -6.12
N TYR A 56 -21.78 -7.76 -6.98
CA TYR A 56 -22.26 -8.17 -8.30
C TYR A 56 -23.26 -9.33 -8.14
N LYS A 57 -24.49 -9.12 -8.62
CA LYS A 57 -25.66 -9.99 -8.36
C LYS A 57 -25.48 -11.46 -8.71
N ASP A 58 -24.66 -11.75 -9.72
CA ASP A 58 -24.44 -13.11 -10.22
C ASP A 58 -23.16 -13.75 -9.64
N TYR A 59 -22.39 -13.02 -8.83
CA TYR A 59 -21.24 -13.57 -8.13
C TYR A 59 -21.68 -14.35 -6.88
N LYS A 60 -21.14 -15.56 -6.72
CA LYS A 60 -21.37 -16.40 -5.54
C LYS A 60 -20.08 -16.48 -4.75
N SER A 61 -20.10 -15.91 -3.54
CA SER A 61 -18.96 -15.94 -2.66
C SER A 61 -18.61 -17.36 -2.23
N GLU A 62 -17.43 -17.80 -2.60
CA GLU A 62 -16.83 -19.08 -2.21
C GLU A 62 -15.37 -18.86 -1.87
N VAL A 63 -14.86 -19.58 -0.87
CA VAL A 63 -13.44 -19.50 -0.48
C VAL A 63 -12.57 -20.22 -1.51
N ASP A 64 -11.53 -19.56 -2.00
CA ASP A 64 -10.49 -20.21 -2.80
C ASP A 64 -9.58 -21.03 -1.87
N LYS A 65 -9.70 -22.36 -1.99
CA LYS A 65 -8.96 -23.27 -1.11
C LYS A 65 -7.46 -23.30 -1.41
N GLU A 66 -7.07 -23.02 -2.64
CA GLU A 66 -5.64 -22.98 -3.01
C GLU A 66 -5.00 -21.70 -2.46
N ALA A 67 -5.65 -20.55 -2.58
CA ALA A 67 -5.19 -19.32 -1.95
C ALA A 67 -5.14 -19.42 -0.42
N LEU A 68 -6.12 -20.12 0.18
CA LEU A 68 -6.13 -20.38 1.62
C LEU A 68 -4.96 -21.25 2.05
N LEU A 69 -4.66 -22.32 1.28
CA LEU A 69 -3.51 -23.19 1.53
C LEU A 69 -2.18 -22.45 1.38
N GLU A 70 -2.07 -21.60 0.36
CA GLU A 70 -0.91 -20.74 0.13
C GLU A 70 -0.69 -19.80 1.32
N TYR A 71 -1.76 -19.15 1.79
CA TYR A 71 -1.70 -18.28 2.95
C TYR A 71 -1.27 -19.01 4.23
N PHE A 72 -1.81 -20.18 4.52
CA PHE A 72 -1.41 -20.96 5.70
C PHE A 72 0.03 -21.49 5.61
N THR A 73 0.53 -21.73 4.42
CA THR A 73 1.90 -22.20 4.19
C THR A 73 2.92 -21.07 4.33
N PHE A 74 2.65 -19.93 3.73
CA PHE A 74 3.60 -18.83 3.55
C PHE A 74 3.23 -17.58 4.32
N GLN A 75 2.09 -17.55 5.01
CA GLN A 75 1.53 -16.35 5.66
C GLN A 75 1.32 -15.17 4.67
N ASN A 76 1.27 -15.48 3.39
CA ASN A 76 1.05 -14.55 2.29
C ASN A 76 0.47 -15.31 1.08
N ILE A 77 -0.13 -14.57 0.15
CA ILE A 77 -0.56 -15.07 -1.15
C ILE A 77 0.37 -14.46 -2.19
N PHE A 78 1.22 -15.28 -2.83
CA PHE A 78 2.20 -14.84 -3.83
C PHE A 78 1.66 -14.84 -5.25
N THR A 79 0.59 -15.61 -5.47
CA THR A 79 -0.12 -15.63 -6.75
C THR A 79 -1.01 -14.39 -6.92
N ASN A 80 -1.68 -14.28 -8.04
CA ASN A 80 -2.69 -13.25 -8.26
C ASN A 80 -4.08 -13.61 -7.68
N LYS A 81 -4.19 -14.72 -6.95
CA LYS A 81 -5.43 -15.16 -6.29
C LYS A 81 -5.77 -14.28 -5.10
N THR A 82 -7.02 -14.31 -4.73
CA THR A 82 -7.53 -13.81 -3.46
C THR A 82 -8.18 -14.95 -2.68
N LEU A 83 -8.59 -14.74 -1.43
CA LEU A 83 -9.38 -15.73 -0.71
C LEU A 83 -10.78 -15.93 -1.30
N HIS A 84 -11.23 -15.04 -2.17
CA HIS A 84 -12.51 -15.14 -2.87
C HIS A 84 -12.29 -15.81 -4.22
N LYS A 85 -12.88 -16.97 -4.41
CA LYS A 85 -12.75 -17.76 -5.64
C LYS A 85 -13.15 -16.94 -6.86
N ASP A 86 -12.37 -17.05 -7.94
CA ASP A 86 -12.56 -16.35 -9.20
C ASP A 86 -12.43 -14.80 -9.12
N ILE A 87 -12.05 -14.24 -7.98
CA ILE A 87 -11.61 -12.86 -7.87
C ILE A 87 -10.08 -12.85 -7.81
N GLN A 88 -9.47 -12.10 -8.70
CA GLN A 88 -8.02 -11.99 -8.79
C GLN A 88 -7.57 -10.54 -8.64
N ILE A 89 -6.35 -10.34 -8.19
CA ILE A 89 -5.68 -9.04 -8.22
C ILE A 89 -4.90 -8.92 -9.53
N LEU A 90 -4.98 -7.77 -10.20
CA LEU A 90 -4.11 -7.52 -11.35
C LEU A 90 -2.67 -7.36 -10.86
N GLU A 91 -1.76 -8.10 -11.45
CA GLU A 91 -0.35 -8.11 -11.05
C GLU A 91 0.30 -6.73 -11.25
N ALA A 92 1.32 -6.43 -10.45
CA ALA A 92 2.12 -5.22 -10.57
C ALA A 92 2.75 -5.10 -11.97
N GLY A 93 2.81 -3.89 -12.51
CA GLY A 93 3.39 -3.66 -13.83
C GLY A 93 2.59 -4.24 -15.01
N HIS A 94 1.31 -4.58 -14.80
CA HIS A 94 0.44 -5.14 -15.83
C HIS A 94 -0.74 -4.23 -16.16
N TYR A 95 -1.31 -4.48 -17.33
CA TYR A 95 -2.59 -3.91 -17.74
C TYR A 95 -3.39 -4.92 -18.56
N PHE A 96 -4.71 -4.76 -18.54
CA PHE A 96 -5.61 -5.39 -19.48
C PHE A 96 -5.90 -4.46 -20.65
N GLU A 97 -5.93 -5.02 -21.84
CA GLU A 97 -6.55 -4.43 -23.05
C GLU A 97 -7.80 -5.25 -23.38
N ILE A 98 -8.93 -4.59 -23.42
CA ILE A 98 -10.24 -5.22 -23.60
C ILE A 98 -10.87 -4.63 -24.85
N ASP A 99 -11.08 -5.44 -25.87
CA ASP A 99 -11.83 -5.07 -27.06
C ASP A 99 -13.33 -5.26 -26.78
N LEU A 100 -14.08 -4.17 -26.78
CA LEU A 100 -15.50 -4.20 -26.41
C LEU A 100 -16.41 -4.72 -27.53
N LEU A 101 -15.90 -4.83 -28.76
CA LEU A 101 -16.66 -5.39 -29.88
C LEU A 101 -16.50 -6.91 -29.98
N SER A 102 -15.25 -7.38 -29.93
CA SER A 102 -14.94 -8.82 -29.98
C SER A 102 -15.04 -9.51 -28.61
N LYS A 103 -15.07 -8.75 -27.50
CA LYS A 103 -14.98 -9.23 -26.12
C LYS A 103 -13.67 -10.00 -25.86
N GLU A 104 -12.62 -9.66 -26.58
CA GLU A 104 -11.30 -10.20 -26.36
C GLU A 104 -10.64 -9.45 -25.21
N ILE A 105 -10.04 -10.20 -24.27
CA ILE A 105 -9.39 -9.66 -23.06
C ILE A 105 -7.94 -10.15 -23.10
N GLU A 106 -7.01 -9.23 -23.20
CA GLU A 106 -5.58 -9.53 -23.25
C GLU A 106 -4.87 -8.86 -22.06
N LYS A 107 -4.10 -9.66 -21.28
CA LYS A 107 -3.27 -9.17 -20.19
C LYS A 107 -1.83 -8.97 -20.68
N LYS A 108 -1.26 -7.79 -20.45
CA LYS A 108 0.06 -7.40 -20.91
C LYS A 108 0.90 -6.88 -19.76
N GLN A 109 2.15 -7.33 -19.68
CA GLN A 109 3.17 -6.77 -18.78
C GLN A 109 3.84 -5.58 -19.47
N TYR A 110 3.92 -4.44 -18.79
CA TYR A 110 4.60 -3.26 -19.32
C TYR A 110 5.88 -2.91 -18.56
N TRP A 111 6.07 -3.52 -17.37
CA TRP A 111 7.24 -3.30 -16.54
C TRP A 111 7.55 -4.53 -15.68
N ASP A 112 8.83 -4.76 -15.47
CA ASP A 112 9.38 -5.72 -14.52
C ASP A 112 10.71 -5.21 -14.00
N PHE A 113 11.24 -5.85 -12.95
CA PHE A 113 12.58 -5.59 -12.46
C PHE A 113 13.62 -6.05 -13.46
N ASP A 114 14.65 -5.23 -13.67
CA ASP A 114 15.84 -5.59 -14.40
C ASP A 114 16.98 -5.91 -13.42
N PHE A 115 17.36 -7.16 -13.34
CA PHE A 115 18.44 -7.67 -12.49
C PHE A 115 19.75 -7.87 -13.27
N SER A 116 19.86 -7.30 -14.47
CA SER A 116 21.11 -7.34 -15.24
C SER A 116 22.23 -6.62 -14.46
N GLN A 117 23.45 -7.18 -14.58
CA GLN A 117 24.61 -6.54 -13.98
C GLN A 117 24.98 -5.27 -14.78
N PRO A 118 25.34 -4.18 -14.11
CA PRO A 118 25.82 -2.99 -14.82
C PRO A 118 27.11 -3.30 -15.57
N GLU A 119 27.27 -2.71 -16.74
CA GLU A 119 28.49 -2.88 -17.55
C GLU A 119 29.75 -2.38 -16.83
N THR A 120 29.59 -1.38 -15.98
CA THR A 120 30.68 -0.82 -15.16
C THR A 120 30.28 -0.75 -13.71
N ILE A 121 31.13 -1.27 -12.82
CA ILE A 121 30.96 -1.14 -11.38
C ILE A 121 31.49 0.23 -10.97
N LYS A 122 30.65 1.04 -10.33
CA LYS A 122 31.00 2.35 -9.80
C LYS A 122 31.63 2.24 -8.41
N ASP A 123 32.27 3.32 -7.96
CA ASP A 123 32.69 3.45 -6.56
C ASP A 123 31.47 3.43 -5.63
N GLU A 124 31.62 2.88 -4.43
CA GLU A 124 30.55 2.80 -3.42
C GLU A 124 29.95 4.18 -3.12
N ARG A 125 30.75 5.23 -3.10
CA ARG A 125 30.30 6.60 -2.85
C ARG A 125 29.35 7.09 -3.92
N GLU A 126 29.59 6.76 -5.19
CA GLU A 126 28.70 7.14 -6.28
C GLU A 126 27.32 6.47 -6.14
N TYR A 127 27.27 5.21 -5.68
CA TYR A 127 26.01 4.53 -5.38
C TYR A 127 25.27 5.18 -4.21
N ILE A 128 25.98 5.55 -3.15
CA ILE A 128 25.39 6.22 -1.98
C ILE A 128 24.82 7.59 -2.36
N GLU A 129 25.58 8.40 -3.11
CA GLU A 129 25.14 9.72 -3.55
C GLU A 129 23.91 9.62 -4.47
N GLU A 130 23.90 8.67 -5.38
CA GLU A 130 22.75 8.46 -6.28
C GLU A 130 21.54 7.91 -5.55
N LEU A 131 21.73 7.02 -4.57
CA LEU A 131 20.65 6.52 -3.72
C LEU A 131 20.03 7.65 -2.90
N ASP A 132 20.83 8.49 -2.25
CA ASP A 132 20.36 9.66 -1.49
C ASP A 132 19.59 10.62 -2.39
N ARG A 133 20.10 10.92 -3.56
CA ARG A 133 19.45 11.77 -4.56
C ARG A 133 18.08 11.19 -4.98
N LEU A 134 18.03 9.90 -5.33
CA LEU A 134 16.80 9.22 -5.76
C LEU A 134 15.78 9.12 -4.65
N PHE A 135 16.23 8.76 -3.45
CA PHE A 135 15.35 8.63 -2.28
C PHE A 135 14.75 9.98 -1.87
N THR A 136 15.59 11.02 -1.79
CA THR A 136 15.12 12.39 -1.52
C THR A 136 14.11 12.84 -2.57
N GLN A 137 14.38 12.62 -3.85
CA GLN A 137 13.47 12.97 -4.93
C GLN A 137 12.16 12.18 -4.86
N ALA A 138 12.20 10.89 -4.51
CA ALA A 138 11.02 10.06 -4.37
C ALA A 138 10.11 10.59 -3.24
N VAL A 139 10.66 10.87 -2.06
CA VAL A 139 9.90 11.43 -0.93
C VAL A 139 9.29 12.78 -1.33
N GLN A 140 10.08 13.69 -1.91
CA GLN A 140 9.59 15.02 -2.30
C GLN A 140 8.43 14.96 -3.31
N ARG A 141 8.47 14.03 -4.27
CA ARG A 141 7.36 13.82 -5.22
C ARG A 141 6.09 13.33 -4.54
N GLN A 142 6.21 12.51 -3.49
CA GLN A 142 5.08 12.00 -2.73
C GLN A 142 4.42 13.07 -1.82
N LEU A 143 5.09 14.19 -1.58
CA LEU A 143 4.54 15.31 -0.81
C LEU A 143 3.64 16.24 -1.64
N ILE A 144 3.58 16.06 -2.95
CA ILE A 144 2.67 16.82 -3.83
C ILE A 144 1.25 16.31 -3.59
N SER A 145 0.42 17.15 -2.97
CA SER A 145 -0.94 16.76 -2.56
C SER A 145 -1.85 17.99 -2.49
N ASP A 146 -3.13 17.78 -2.82
CA ASP A 146 -4.20 18.80 -2.68
C ASP A 146 -4.81 18.81 -1.27
N VAL A 147 -4.36 17.90 -0.39
CA VAL A 147 -4.86 17.75 0.98
C VAL A 147 -3.70 17.69 1.97
N PRO A 148 -3.94 17.98 3.26
CA PRO A 148 -2.89 17.84 4.27
C PRO A 148 -2.26 16.45 4.29
N VAL A 149 -0.93 16.42 4.32
CA VAL A 149 -0.11 15.21 4.34
C VAL A 149 0.47 14.99 5.73
N GLY A 150 0.58 13.73 6.13
CA GLY A 150 1.26 13.31 7.35
C GLY A 150 2.10 12.07 7.12
N SER A 151 2.89 11.68 8.12
CA SER A 151 3.74 10.49 8.06
C SER A 151 3.51 9.61 9.27
N TYR A 152 3.48 8.30 9.07
CA TYR A 152 3.65 7.37 10.19
C TYR A 152 5.11 7.35 10.62
N LEU A 153 5.34 7.37 11.92
CA LEU A 153 6.67 7.40 12.51
C LEU A 153 6.78 6.30 13.59
N SER A 154 7.39 5.18 13.23
CA SER A 154 7.51 4.02 14.12
C SER A 154 8.83 3.98 14.93
N GLY A 155 9.71 4.95 14.71
CA GLY A 155 11.06 4.88 15.28
C GLY A 155 12.02 3.93 14.57
N GLY A 156 11.58 3.27 13.50
CA GLY A 156 12.40 2.48 12.59
C GLY A 156 13.11 3.33 11.54
N MET A 157 14.15 2.77 10.92
CA MET A 157 14.97 3.46 9.92
C MET A 157 14.14 3.95 8.73
N ASP A 158 13.23 3.14 8.18
CA ASP A 158 12.47 3.47 6.99
C ASP A 158 11.55 4.68 7.22
N SER A 159 10.71 4.60 8.26
CA SER A 159 9.81 5.70 8.63
C SER A 159 10.57 6.95 9.06
N GLY A 160 11.68 6.78 9.77
CA GLY A 160 12.57 7.86 10.20
C GLY A 160 13.20 8.60 9.02
N SER A 161 13.75 7.88 8.06
CA SER A 161 14.39 8.47 6.86
C SER A 161 13.38 9.24 6.00
N ILE A 162 12.18 8.68 5.78
CA ILE A 162 11.10 9.36 5.05
C ILE A 162 10.69 10.63 5.80
N THR A 163 10.47 10.53 7.12
CA THR A 163 10.04 11.65 7.95
C THR A 163 11.10 12.76 8.01
N ALA A 164 12.38 12.42 8.08
CA ALA A 164 13.48 13.39 8.07
C ALA A 164 13.49 14.25 6.79
N ILE A 165 13.34 13.62 5.63
CA ILE A 165 13.29 14.34 4.35
C ILE A 165 11.99 15.15 4.22
N ALA A 166 10.86 14.54 4.59
CA ALA A 166 9.57 15.20 4.52
C ALA A 166 9.50 16.43 5.44
N SER A 167 9.98 16.32 6.70
CA SER A 167 9.97 17.42 7.66
C SER A 167 10.79 18.62 7.17
N ASN A 168 11.93 18.38 6.52
CA ASN A 168 12.73 19.44 5.91
C ASN A 168 11.97 20.23 4.82
N HIS A 169 11.07 19.57 4.11
CA HIS A 169 10.20 20.24 3.11
C HIS A 169 9.22 21.20 3.81
N PHE A 170 8.55 20.74 4.87
CA PHE A 170 7.57 21.54 5.63
C PHE A 170 8.22 22.72 6.35
N GLN A 171 9.40 22.50 6.96
CA GLN A 171 10.14 23.58 7.64
C GLN A 171 10.51 24.75 6.72
N LYS A 172 10.77 24.49 5.44
CA LYS A 172 11.02 25.57 4.45
C LYS A 172 9.80 26.48 4.23
N SER A 173 8.60 25.95 4.47
CA SER A 173 7.34 26.66 4.37
C SER A 173 6.85 27.22 5.73
N ASN A 174 7.69 27.13 6.78
CA ASN A 174 7.36 27.50 8.15
C ASN A 174 6.14 26.75 8.69
N ASP A 175 6.01 25.46 8.32
CA ASP A 175 4.96 24.55 8.72
C ASP A 175 5.57 23.29 9.36
N PHE A 176 4.75 22.47 10.01
CA PHE A 176 5.17 21.24 10.67
C PHE A 176 4.52 20.04 10.03
N LEU A 177 5.35 19.03 9.70
CA LEU A 177 4.85 17.73 9.28
C LEU A 177 4.15 17.05 10.47
N LYS A 178 2.91 16.61 10.26
CA LYS A 178 2.20 15.80 11.26
C LYS A 178 2.68 14.36 11.21
N THR A 179 3.02 13.80 12.37
CA THR A 179 3.48 12.41 12.50
C THR A 179 2.60 11.62 13.45
N PHE A 180 2.42 10.33 13.17
CA PHE A 180 1.48 9.48 13.89
C PHE A 180 2.15 8.18 14.32
N THR A 181 1.96 7.80 15.58
CA THR A 181 2.45 6.55 16.16
C THR A 181 1.35 5.86 16.94
N VAL A 182 1.37 4.55 16.92
CA VAL A 182 0.56 3.71 17.80
C VAL A 182 1.49 2.86 18.65
N GLY A 183 1.27 2.87 19.94
CA GLY A 183 1.97 2.02 20.89
C GLY A 183 1.01 1.21 21.75
N PHE A 184 1.54 0.50 22.72
CA PHE A 184 0.78 -0.41 23.56
C PHE A 184 0.84 -0.02 25.03
N ASP A 185 -0.24 -0.26 25.75
CA ASP A 185 -0.22 -0.22 27.21
C ASP A 185 0.49 -1.47 27.73
N LEU A 186 1.75 -1.31 28.10
CA LEU A 186 2.61 -2.39 28.55
C LEU A 186 2.64 -2.52 30.10
N SER A 187 1.69 -1.92 30.81
CA SER A 187 1.64 -1.94 32.28
C SER A 187 1.58 -3.36 32.87
N SER A 188 1.08 -4.33 32.08
CA SER A 188 1.06 -5.76 32.44
C SER A 188 1.97 -6.64 31.60
N ALA A 189 2.77 -6.06 30.71
CA ALA A 189 3.66 -6.80 29.82
C ALA A 189 5.00 -7.11 30.46
N SER A 190 5.67 -8.19 30.01
CA SER A 190 6.98 -8.59 30.49
C SER A 190 7.82 -9.18 29.36
N GLY A 191 9.13 -9.17 29.53
CA GLY A 191 10.06 -9.79 28.59
C GLY A 191 10.10 -9.12 27.23
N MET A 192 10.06 -9.91 26.15
CA MET A 192 10.18 -9.42 24.78
C MET A 192 9.00 -8.55 24.31
N GLU A 193 7.86 -8.62 25.00
CA GLU A 193 6.67 -7.80 24.65
C GLU A 193 6.95 -6.30 24.78
N LEU A 194 7.87 -5.92 25.68
CA LEU A 194 8.29 -4.53 25.88
C LEU A 194 8.94 -3.93 24.62
N SER A 195 9.52 -4.74 23.77
CA SER A 195 10.20 -4.29 22.54
C SER A 195 9.23 -3.88 21.42
N PHE A 196 7.94 -4.22 21.54
CA PHE A 196 6.93 -3.83 20.54
C PHE A 196 6.44 -2.39 20.68
N ASP A 197 6.77 -1.72 21.77
CA ASP A 197 6.42 -0.31 21.94
C ASP A 197 7.55 0.60 21.43
N GLU A 198 7.31 1.23 20.33
CA GLU A 198 8.27 2.11 19.66
C GLU A 198 8.07 3.60 19.98
N ARG A 199 7.15 3.95 20.89
CA ARG A 199 6.80 5.35 21.20
C ARG A 199 8.01 6.18 21.61
N ALA A 200 8.82 5.70 22.53
CA ALA A 200 10.01 6.45 22.98
C ALA A 200 10.98 6.80 21.83
N LYS A 201 11.12 5.89 20.84
CA LYS A 201 11.96 6.13 19.67
C LYS A 201 11.30 7.12 18.70
N SER A 202 10.01 6.98 18.46
CA SER A 202 9.27 7.88 17.58
C SER A 202 9.16 9.29 18.15
N GLU A 203 8.98 9.43 19.47
CA GLU A 203 8.99 10.71 20.16
C GLU A 203 10.37 11.41 20.03
N TYR A 204 11.46 10.66 20.28
CA TYR A 204 12.81 11.18 20.09
C TYR A 204 13.06 11.65 18.65
N MET A 205 12.68 10.85 17.64
CA MET A 205 12.80 11.24 16.24
C MET A 205 11.93 12.45 15.90
N SER A 206 10.70 12.51 16.42
CA SER A 206 9.82 13.65 16.26
C SER A 206 10.47 14.94 16.80
N TYR A 207 11.06 14.89 17.98
CA TYR A 207 11.80 16.01 18.53
C TYR A 207 12.97 16.42 17.63
N MET A 208 13.75 15.46 17.15
CA MET A 208 14.89 15.71 16.25
C MET A 208 14.45 16.35 14.92
N PHE A 209 13.35 15.86 14.34
CA PHE A 209 12.85 16.34 13.05
C PHE A 209 11.90 17.52 13.17
N LYS A 210 11.56 17.94 14.40
CA LYS A 210 10.62 19.04 14.67
C LYS A 210 9.26 18.83 14.00
N THR A 211 8.67 17.66 14.23
CA THR A 211 7.34 17.33 13.73
C THR A 211 6.26 17.57 14.77
N GLU A 212 5.03 17.75 14.35
CA GLU A 212 3.84 17.74 15.22
C GLU A 212 3.39 16.29 15.43
N HIS A 213 3.71 15.72 16.60
CA HIS A 213 3.58 14.28 16.84
C HIS A 213 2.32 13.93 17.62
N TYR A 214 1.62 12.90 17.13
CA TYR A 214 0.40 12.36 17.73
C TYR A 214 0.54 10.89 18.01
N GLU A 215 0.19 10.49 19.22
CA GLU A 215 0.28 9.11 19.68
C GLU A 215 -1.08 8.55 20.09
N MET A 216 -1.25 7.25 19.86
CA MET A 216 -2.37 6.47 20.40
C MET A 216 -1.82 5.25 21.13
N VAL A 217 -2.33 5.02 22.35
CA VAL A 217 -1.96 3.86 23.17
C VAL A 217 -3.08 2.84 23.11
N LEU A 218 -2.79 1.66 22.56
CA LEU A 218 -3.70 0.54 22.50
C LEU A 218 -3.71 -0.21 23.83
N LYS A 219 -4.89 -0.63 24.24
CA LYS A 219 -5.15 -1.37 25.48
C LYS A 219 -5.68 -2.76 25.19
N SER A 220 -5.65 -3.61 26.21
CA SER A 220 -6.33 -4.90 26.18
C SER A 220 -7.79 -4.75 25.72
N GLY A 221 -8.23 -5.61 24.79
CA GLY A 221 -9.56 -5.57 24.18
C GLY A 221 -9.71 -4.63 22.97
N ASP A 222 -8.72 -3.79 22.62
CA ASP A 222 -8.83 -2.93 21.44
C ASP A 222 -8.88 -3.73 20.13
N MET A 223 -8.16 -4.84 20.07
CA MET A 223 -8.25 -5.77 18.94
C MET A 223 -9.67 -6.30 18.74
N GLU A 224 -10.29 -6.81 19.81
CA GLU A 224 -11.65 -7.32 19.77
C GLU A 224 -12.65 -6.24 19.34
N ARG A 225 -12.53 -5.05 19.91
CA ARG A 225 -13.41 -3.91 19.57
C ARG A 225 -13.36 -3.47 18.11
N CYS A 226 -12.22 -3.60 17.46
CA CYS A 226 -12.08 -3.19 16.06
C CYS A 226 -12.31 -4.32 15.05
N MET A 227 -12.37 -5.59 15.48
CA MET A 227 -12.26 -6.77 14.61
C MET A 227 -13.23 -6.74 13.42
N ASN A 228 -14.48 -6.44 13.62
CA ASN A 228 -15.48 -6.43 12.55
C ASN A 228 -15.17 -5.35 11.49
N ASN A 229 -14.89 -4.13 11.95
CA ASN A 229 -14.54 -3.03 11.03
C ASN A 229 -13.19 -3.27 10.37
N PHE A 230 -12.23 -3.77 11.15
CA PHE A 230 -10.90 -4.11 10.64
C PHE A 230 -10.98 -5.17 9.53
N ALA A 231 -11.70 -6.28 9.76
CA ALA A 231 -11.89 -7.34 8.77
C ALA A 231 -12.62 -6.82 7.51
N TYR A 232 -13.64 -5.98 7.67
CA TYR A 232 -14.36 -5.35 6.55
C TYR A 232 -13.47 -4.48 5.67
N HIS A 233 -12.52 -3.74 6.26
CA HIS A 233 -11.60 -2.89 5.49
C HIS A 233 -10.36 -3.63 4.98
N LEU A 234 -9.93 -4.68 5.67
CA LEU A 234 -8.78 -5.47 5.27
C LEU A 234 -9.08 -6.39 4.10
N GLU A 235 -10.28 -6.98 4.08
CA GLU A 235 -10.82 -7.93 3.07
C GLU A 235 -10.08 -9.27 2.98
N GLU A 236 -8.78 -9.29 3.24
CA GLU A 236 -7.95 -10.50 3.20
C GLU A 236 -7.10 -10.61 4.48
N PRO A 237 -6.77 -11.84 4.92
CA PRO A 237 -5.96 -12.02 6.11
C PRO A 237 -4.52 -11.53 5.87
N ARG A 238 -3.96 -10.92 6.89
CA ARG A 238 -2.54 -10.54 6.94
C ARG A 238 -1.95 -10.94 8.28
N VAL A 239 -0.73 -11.43 8.23
CA VAL A 239 0.05 -11.72 9.44
C VAL A 239 0.67 -10.42 9.97
N GLY A 240 0.89 -10.38 11.28
CA GLY A 240 1.57 -9.31 11.96
C GLY A 240 0.62 -8.28 12.62
N GLN A 241 1.15 -7.11 12.89
CA GLN A 241 0.47 -6.06 13.65
C GLN A 241 -0.56 -5.27 12.80
N SER A 242 -1.46 -5.97 12.13
CA SER A 242 -2.38 -5.32 11.19
C SER A 242 -3.43 -4.45 11.88
N TYR A 243 -3.97 -4.86 13.05
CA TYR A 243 -4.95 -4.05 13.78
C TYR A 243 -4.37 -2.74 14.36
N PRO A 244 -3.09 -2.64 14.79
CA PRO A 244 -2.50 -1.35 15.14
C PRO A 244 -2.49 -0.38 13.95
N ASN A 245 -2.25 -0.87 12.73
CA ASN A 245 -2.31 -0.03 11.53
C ASN A 245 -3.71 0.54 11.27
N TYR A 246 -4.77 -0.22 11.60
CA TYR A 246 -6.14 0.30 11.57
C TYR A 246 -6.31 1.49 12.52
N TYR A 247 -5.79 1.39 13.74
CA TYR A 247 -5.85 2.49 14.70
C TYR A 247 -4.95 3.66 14.32
N ALA A 248 -3.78 3.39 13.74
CA ALA A 248 -2.89 4.44 13.21
C ALA A 248 -3.60 5.23 12.10
N ALA A 249 -4.25 4.55 11.15
CA ALA A 249 -5.04 5.19 10.11
C ALA A 249 -6.22 5.98 10.68
N LYS A 250 -6.91 5.43 11.68
CA LYS A 250 -8.00 6.11 12.38
C LYS A 250 -7.54 7.35 13.16
N LEU A 251 -6.33 7.32 13.73
CA LEU A 251 -5.71 8.50 14.33
C LEU A 251 -5.39 9.55 13.27
N ALA A 252 -4.66 9.16 12.23
CA ALA A 252 -4.23 10.04 11.16
C ALA A 252 -5.41 10.74 10.46
N SER A 253 -6.52 10.02 10.22
CA SER A 253 -7.71 10.54 9.54
C SER A 253 -8.40 11.70 10.27
N LYS A 254 -8.04 11.98 11.52
CA LYS A 254 -8.54 13.15 12.26
C LYS A 254 -7.80 14.44 11.88
N PHE A 255 -6.64 14.35 11.24
CA PHE A 255 -5.73 15.47 10.98
C PHE A 255 -5.36 15.61 9.51
N VAL A 256 -5.32 14.50 8.77
CA VAL A 256 -4.91 14.44 7.37
C VAL A 256 -5.84 13.51 6.58
N LYS A 257 -5.77 13.60 5.25
CA LYS A 257 -6.58 12.76 4.35
C LYS A 257 -5.69 11.85 3.53
#